data_4776290a71816d0b069185ff8508369d
#
_entry.id   4776290a71816d0b069185ff8508369d
#
_cell.length_a   1.000
_cell.length_b   1.000
_cell.length_c   1.000
_cell.angle_alpha   90.00
_cell.angle_beta   90.00
_cell.angle_gamma   90.00
#
_symmetry.space_group_name_H-M   'P 1'
#
loop_
_entity.id
_entity.type
_entity.pdbx_description
1 polymer ?
#
loop_
_entity_poly.entity_id
_entity_poly.type
_entity_poly.pdbx_seq_one_letter_code
_entity_poly.pdbx_strand_id
1 'polypeptide(L)'
;MNVFGMLRVKNEARWIERVIESIWPVCDCIFVFDDHSDDGTPDLCESLGAVVYPSPFEGIHEARDKDYLLQKVWEIAEAGDWCLMVDGDEALYEPDIPAVERAIESAAVCCSLHIVYLWDREDQIRVDRWYREFRRPSLFKLTQRNLSFMRTTFGGNLHCSSAPIQLLSSITPIPARLLHYGYLYRNDRVRKYHFYNTIDPNNAFEDRYRHMVIGDLFPAASAFKWAGPLELKPLAAS
;
A
#
# COMPACT_ATOMS: atom_id res chain seq x y z
N MET A 1 -2.72 -21.45 11.12
CA MET A 1 -3.23 -20.23 10.50
C MET A 1 -2.03 -19.33 10.29
N ASN A 2 -1.63 -19.14 9.05
CA ASN A 2 -0.47 -18.37 8.67
C ASN A 2 -0.88 -16.99 8.15
N VAL A 3 0.04 -16.02 8.18
CA VAL A 3 -0.12 -14.68 7.61
C VAL A 3 0.95 -14.46 6.55
N PHE A 4 0.54 -14.14 5.35
CA PHE A 4 1.42 -13.90 4.21
C PHE A 4 1.50 -12.40 3.91
N GLY A 5 2.70 -11.81 4.00
CA GLY A 5 2.96 -10.49 3.48
C GLY A 5 2.97 -10.52 1.95
N MET A 6 2.29 -9.58 1.32
CA MET A 6 2.24 -9.43 -0.14
C MET A 6 2.66 -8.01 -0.52
N LEU A 7 3.70 -7.87 -1.32
CA LEU A 7 4.22 -6.57 -1.79
C LEU A 7 4.32 -6.57 -3.32
N ARG A 8 3.85 -5.50 -3.96
CA ARG A 8 4.17 -5.18 -5.33
C ARG A 8 5.12 -4.00 -5.34
N VAL A 9 6.31 -4.17 -5.89
CA VAL A 9 7.37 -3.16 -5.82
C VAL A 9 7.90 -2.79 -7.20
N LYS A 10 8.38 -1.56 -7.33
CA LYS A 10 9.17 -1.06 -8.44
C LYS A 10 10.04 0.10 -7.97
N ASN A 11 11.37 -0.13 -7.90
CA ASN A 11 12.34 0.90 -7.52
C ASN A 11 12.04 1.52 -6.13
N GLU A 12 11.96 0.65 -5.13
CA GLU A 12 11.69 1.01 -3.74
C GLU A 12 12.88 0.71 -2.79
N ALA A 13 14.12 0.55 -3.32
CA ALA A 13 15.31 0.25 -2.54
C ALA A 13 15.51 1.19 -1.33
N ARG A 14 14.99 2.41 -1.42
CA ARG A 14 15.04 3.40 -0.34
C ARG A 14 14.21 3.04 0.89
N TRP A 15 13.07 2.37 0.70
CA TRP A 15 12.08 2.16 1.76
C TRP A 15 11.83 0.70 2.09
N ILE A 16 12.19 -0.20 1.17
CA ILE A 16 11.78 -1.61 1.22
C ILE A 16 12.27 -2.35 2.47
N GLU A 17 13.48 -2.05 2.97
CA GLU A 17 14.01 -2.61 4.22
C GLU A 17 13.06 -2.30 5.38
N ARG A 18 12.73 -1.03 5.56
CA ARG A 18 11.81 -0.57 6.61
C ARG A 18 10.42 -1.21 6.48
N VAL A 19 9.92 -1.36 5.26
CA VAL A 19 8.61 -1.98 4.99
C VAL A 19 8.62 -3.45 5.39
N ILE A 20 9.60 -4.22 4.91
CA ILE A 20 9.72 -5.65 5.21
C ILE A 20 9.91 -5.89 6.71
N GLU A 21 10.82 -5.16 7.35
CA GLU A 21 11.05 -5.26 8.80
C GLU A 21 9.79 -4.96 9.62
N SER A 22 8.97 -3.99 9.18
CA SER A 22 7.75 -3.61 9.91
C SER A 22 6.65 -4.68 9.90
N ILE A 23 6.60 -5.53 8.89
CA ILE A 23 5.55 -6.54 8.75
C ILE A 23 5.99 -7.95 9.17
N TRP A 24 7.31 -8.22 9.30
CA TRP A 24 7.80 -9.50 9.83
C TRP A 24 7.19 -9.92 11.18
N PRO A 25 6.93 -9.00 12.13
CA PRO A 25 6.33 -9.41 13.40
C PRO A 25 4.94 -10.05 13.28
N VAL A 26 4.23 -9.82 12.17
CA VAL A 26 2.88 -10.34 11.93
C VAL A 26 2.79 -11.34 10.77
N CYS A 27 3.86 -11.50 9.97
CA CYS A 27 3.88 -12.36 8.81
C CYS A 27 4.76 -13.59 9.00
N ASP A 28 4.29 -14.77 8.61
CA ASP A 28 5.07 -16.01 8.60
C ASP A 28 5.94 -16.14 7.35
N CYS A 29 5.55 -15.50 6.26
CA CYS A 29 6.30 -15.44 5.01
C CYS A 29 5.94 -14.16 4.25
N ILE A 30 6.91 -13.59 3.53
CA ILE A 30 6.71 -12.38 2.72
C ILE A 30 6.98 -12.69 1.25
N PHE A 31 6.01 -12.39 0.40
CA PHE A 31 6.07 -12.54 -1.05
C PHE A 31 6.15 -11.17 -1.72
N VAL A 32 7.12 -11.00 -2.59
CA VAL A 32 7.35 -9.75 -3.32
C VAL A 32 7.20 -9.99 -4.82
N PHE A 33 6.36 -9.22 -5.48
CA PHE A 33 6.31 -9.10 -6.93
C PHE A 33 7.15 -7.91 -7.35
N ASP A 34 8.25 -8.14 -8.04
CA ASP A 34 9.13 -7.10 -8.56
C ASP A 34 8.76 -6.74 -10.01
N ASP A 35 8.31 -5.50 -10.22
CA ASP A 35 7.93 -4.98 -11.54
C ASP A 35 9.13 -4.34 -12.26
N HIS A 36 10.17 -5.16 -12.54
CA HIS A 36 11.38 -4.75 -13.26
C HIS A 36 12.12 -3.58 -12.58
N SER A 37 12.45 -3.72 -11.31
CA SER A 37 13.31 -2.76 -10.61
C SER A 37 14.75 -2.82 -11.13
N ASP A 38 15.42 -1.66 -11.15
CA ASP A 38 16.81 -1.49 -11.56
C ASP A 38 17.69 -0.78 -10.51
N ASP A 39 17.16 -0.63 -9.29
CA ASP A 39 17.78 0.09 -8.17
C ASP A 39 18.30 -0.83 -7.03
N GLY A 40 18.27 -2.17 -7.23
CA GLY A 40 18.65 -3.16 -6.21
C GLY A 40 17.52 -3.57 -5.26
N THR A 41 16.29 -3.14 -5.49
CA THR A 41 15.13 -3.55 -4.68
C THR A 41 15.00 -5.07 -4.52
N PRO A 42 15.09 -5.91 -5.59
CA PRO A 42 14.97 -7.37 -5.46
C PRO A 42 16.00 -7.98 -4.52
N ASP A 43 17.28 -7.61 -4.69
CA ASP A 43 18.39 -8.14 -3.89
C ASP A 43 18.22 -7.79 -2.40
N LEU A 44 17.74 -6.56 -2.09
CA LEU A 44 17.41 -6.16 -0.73
C LEU A 44 16.27 -7.02 -0.16
N CYS A 45 15.19 -7.23 -0.91
CA CYS A 45 14.07 -8.08 -0.48
C CYS A 45 14.53 -9.50 -0.13
N GLU A 46 15.35 -10.12 -0.99
CA GLU A 46 15.89 -11.47 -0.77
C GLU A 46 16.81 -11.50 0.46
N SER A 47 17.66 -10.50 0.63
CA SER A 47 18.58 -10.40 1.78
C SER A 47 17.84 -10.28 3.12
N LEU A 48 16.61 -9.76 3.10
CA LEU A 48 15.71 -9.64 4.25
C LEU A 48 14.81 -10.87 4.44
N GLY A 49 15.01 -11.92 3.65
CA GLY A 49 14.28 -13.20 3.76
C GLY A 49 12.95 -13.26 3.02
N ALA A 50 12.60 -12.26 2.23
CA ALA A 50 11.41 -12.31 1.41
C ALA A 50 11.61 -13.18 0.15
N VAL A 51 10.52 -13.79 -0.36
CA VAL A 51 10.52 -14.55 -1.60
C VAL A 51 10.16 -13.62 -2.75
N VAL A 52 11.10 -13.41 -3.67
CA VAL A 52 10.92 -12.47 -4.79
C VAL A 52 10.51 -13.19 -6.06
N TYR A 53 9.50 -12.66 -6.71
CA TYR A 53 9.02 -13.09 -8.04
C TYR A 53 9.21 -11.95 -9.04
N PRO A 54 10.16 -12.05 -9.96
CA PRO A 54 10.28 -11.09 -11.06
C PRO A 54 9.02 -11.10 -11.92
N SER A 55 8.58 -9.93 -12.36
CA SER A 55 7.41 -9.81 -13.24
C SER A 55 7.61 -10.56 -14.56
N PRO A 56 6.71 -11.49 -14.91
CA PRO A 56 6.70 -12.10 -16.25
C PRO A 56 5.97 -11.23 -17.29
N PHE A 57 5.54 -10.02 -16.90
CA PHE A 57 4.65 -9.19 -17.71
C PHE A 57 5.33 -7.89 -18.14
N GLU A 58 4.89 -7.36 -19.28
CA GLU A 58 5.23 -6.02 -19.71
C GLU A 58 4.12 -5.02 -19.32
N GLY A 59 4.54 -3.81 -18.96
CA GLY A 59 3.65 -2.70 -18.65
C GLY A 59 2.92 -2.84 -17.31
N ILE A 60 2.41 -1.71 -16.82
CA ILE A 60 1.81 -1.58 -15.50
C ILE A 60 0.37 -2.11 -15.52
N HIS A 61 0.07 -3.06 -14.64
CA HIS A 61 -1.29 -3.53 -14.39
C HIS A 61 -1.42 -4.11 -12.98
N GLU A 62 -1.67 -3.25 -12.00
CA GLU A 62 -1.62 -3.62 -10.58
C GLU A 62 -2.51 -4.81 -10.21
N ALA A 63 -3.73 -4.88 -10.74
CA ALA A 63 -4.63 -5.98 -10.41
C ALA A 63 -4.13 -7.34 -10.93
N ARG A 64 -3.58 -7.38 -12.16
CA ARG A 64 -2.95 -8.57 -12.74
C ARG A 64 -1.76 -9.03 -11.90
N ASP A 65 -0.92 -8.08 -11.51
CA ASP A 65 0.31 -8.34 -10.77
C ASP A 65 -0.01 -8.87 -9.36
N LYS A 66 -1.02 -8.28 -8.70
CA LYS A 66 -1.52 -8.75 -7.40
C LYS A 66 -2.19 -10.13 -7.50
N ASP A 67 -2.94 -10.42 -8.58
CA ASP A 67 -3.52 -11.74 -8.82
C ASP A 67 -2.42 -12.79 -9.05
N TYR A 68 -1.36 -12.47 -9.78
CA TYR A 68 -0.22 -13.34 -9.95
C TYR A 68 0.45 -13.66 -8.60
N LEU A 69 0.69 -12.65 -7.78
CA LEU A 69 1.29 -12.83 -6.45
C LEU A 69 0.38 -13.65 -5.53
N LEU A 70 -0.94 -13.42 -5.57
CA LEU A 70 -1.90 -14.20 -4.82
C LEU A 70 -1.91 -15.68 -5.22
N GLN A 71 -1.71 -16.00 -6.51
CA GLN A 71 -1.54 -17.38 -6.97
C GLN A 71 -0.29 -18.01 -6.34
N LYS A 72 0.81 -17.27 -6.22
CA LYS A 72 2.03 -17.75 -5.55
C LYS A 72 1.81 -18.02 -4.07
N VAL A 73 1.07 -17.17 -3.39
CA VAL A 73 0.66 -17.42 -2.01
C VAL A 73 -0.15 -18.71 -1.92
N TRP A 74 -1.11 -18.94 -2.82
CA TRP A 74 -1.93 -20.15 -2.85
C TRP A 74 -1.18 -21.47 -3.15
N GLU A 75 0.07 -21.40 -3.59
CA GLU A 75 0.92 -22.59 -3.74
C GLU A 75 1.24 -23.25 -2.38
N ILE A 76 1.26 -22.46 -1.29
CA ILE A 76 1.60 -22.92 0.06
C ILE A 76 0.51 -22.62 1.11
N ALA A 77 -0.40 -21.70 0.83
CA ALA A 77 -1.45 -21.30 1.77
C ALA A 77 -2.65 -22.24 1.77
N GLU A 78 -3.38 -22.23 2.88
CA GLU A 78 -4.63 -22.94 3.07
C GLU A 78 -5.80 -21.97 3.25
N ALA A 79 -7.03 -22.46 3.05
CA ALA A 79 -8.23 -21.68 3.35
C ALA A 79 -8.28 -21.38 4.85
N GLY A 80 -8.47 -20.11 5.20
CA GLY A 80 -8.45 -19.64 6.58
C GLY A 80 -7.17 -18.86 6.94
N ASP A 81 -6.09 -18.99 6.16
CA ASP A 81 -4.90 -18.15 6.29
C ASP A 81 -5.19 -16.70 5.89
N TRP A 82 -4.26 -15.80 6.21
CA TRP A 82 -4.43 -14.37 5.97
C TRP A 82 -3.34 -13.82 5.04
N CYS A 83 -3.68 -12.72 4.37
CA CYS A 83 -2.73 -11.90 3.63
C CYS A 83 -2.73 -10.47 4.16
N LEU A 84 -1.55 -9.88 4.31
CA LEU A 84 -1.34 -8.46 4.54
C LEU A 84 -0.70 -7.86 3.27
N MET A 85 -1.48 -7.07 2.53
CA MET A 85 -1.03 -6.39 1.31
C MET A 85 -0.59 -4.97 1.63
N VAL A 86 0.69 -4.67 1.38
CA VAL A 86 1.28 -3.33 1.56
C VAL A 86 2.05 -2.91 0.32
N ASP A 87 2.19 -1.60 0.10
CA ASP A 87 3.02 -1.08 -0.97
C ASP A 87 4.49 -0.97 -0.51
N GLY A 88 5.45 -0.95 -1.45
CA GLY A 88 6.89 -0.96 -1.14
C GLY A 88 7.41 0.28 -0.40
N ASP A 89 6.54 1.26 -0.16
CA ASP A 89 6.81 2.49 0.59
C ASP A 89 5.86 2.71 1.78
N GLU A 90 5.21 1.62 2.26
CA GLU A 90 4.27 1.64 3.38
C GLU A 90 4.70 0.69 4.50
N ALA A 91 5.05 1.22 5.65
CA ALA A 91 5.44 0.44 6.82
C ALA A 91 4.29 0.33 7.84
N LEU A 92 4.08 -0.86 8.38
CA LEU A 92 3.16 -1.05 9.51
C LEU A 92 3.70 -0.30 10.74
N TYR A 93 2.85 0.51 11.36
CA TYR A 93 3.23 1.23 12.57
C TYR A 93 3.34 0.26 13.75
N GLU A 94 4.55 0.09 14.27
CA GLU A 94 4.88 -0.94 15.29
C GLU A 94 3.91 -0.96 16.50
N PRO A 95 3.52 0.18 17.12
CA PRO A 95 2.57 0.17 18.24
C PRO A 95 1.18 -0.40 17.91
N ASP A 96 0.84 -0.52 16.62
CA ASP A 96 -0.47 -1.01 16.18
C ASP A 96 -0.46 -2.52 15.85
N ILE A 97 0.68 -3.22 15.93
CA ILE A 97 0.81 -4.67 15.73
C ILE A 97 -0.25 -5.46 16.52
N PRO A 98 -0.47 -5.20 17.83
CA PRO A 98 -1.49 -5.94 18.58
C PRO A 98 -2.93 -5.76 18.05
N ALA A 99 -3.21 -4.68 17.31
CA ALA A 99 -4.52 -4.52 16.68
C ALA A 99 -4.68 -5.38 15.43
N VAL A 100 -3.59 -5.61 14.68
CA VAL A 100 -3.55 -6.53 13.54
C VAL A 100 -3.73 -7.96 14.03
N GLU A 101 -3.00 -8.38 15.07
CA GLU A 101 -3.10 -9.73 15.67
C GLU A 101 -4.52 -10.02 16.14
N ARG A 102 -5.15 -9.11 16.90
CA ARG A 102 -6.56 -9.26 17.31
C ARG A 102 -7.52 -9.36 16.13
N ALA A 103 -7.26 -8.65 15.04
CA ALA A 103 -8.09 -8.74 13.84
C ALA A 103 -8.02 -10.12 13.19
N ILE A 104 -6.81 -10.69 13.10
CA ILE A 104 -6.55 -12.04 12.57
C ILE A 104 -7.28 -13.11 13.39
N GLU A 105 -7.34 -12.98 14.71
CA GLU A 105 -8.03 -13.89 15.62
C GLU A 105 -9.57 -13.71 15.64
N SER A 106 -10.06 -12.61 15.07
CA SER A 106 -11.49 -12.27 15.07
C SER A 106 -12.29 -13.02 13.99
N ALA A 107 -13.60 -12.78 13.96
CA ALA A 107 -14.49 -13.24 12.90
C ALA A 107 -14.41 -12.40 11.60
N ALA A 108 -13.54 -11.39 11.54
CA ALA A 108 -13.37 -10.57 10.35
C ALA A 108 -12.81 -11.40 9.17
N VAL A 109 -13.12 -10.97 7.96
CA VAL A 109 -12.57 -11.58 6.73
C VAL A 109 -11.81 -10.59 5.86
N CYS A 110 -12.02 -9.29 6.09
CA CYS A 110 -11.29 -8.23 5.42
C CYS A 110 -11.22 -7.02 6.36
N CYS A 111 -10.04 -6.47 6.55
CA CYS A 111 -9.84 -5.35 7.45
C CYS A 111 -9.18 -4.17 6.72
N SER A 112 -9.66 -2.95 7.02
CA SER A 112 -9.03 -1.74 6.51
C SER A 112 -8.14 -1.07 7.55
N LEU A 113 -6.93 -0.72 7.13
CA LEU A 113 -5.94 0.03 7.89
C LEU A 113 -5.98 1.51 7.50
N HIS A 114 -5.61 2.39 8.41
CA HIS A 114 -5.49 3.82 8.15
C HIS A 114 -4.14 4.10 7.46
N ILE A 115 -4.17 4.70 6.28
CA ILE A 115 -2.96 5.14 5.58
C ILE A 115 -2.59 6.53 6.08
N VAL A 116 -1.45 6.63 6.75
CA VAL A 116 -0.94 7.87 7.33
C VAL A 116 0.19 8.41 6.46
N TYR A 117 -0.04 9.54 5.82
CA TYR A 117 0.91 10.13 4.89
C TYR A 117 1.93 11.00 5.63
N LEU A 118 3.15 10.54 5.71
CA LEU A 118 4.27 11.32 6.24
C LEU A 118 4.60 12.49 5.30
N TRP A 119 4.97 13.67 5.88
CA TRP A 119 5.16 14.88 5.08
C TRP A 119 6.30 15.73 5.62
N ASP A 120 7.32 15.92 4.83
CA ASP A 120 8.57 16.67 5.09
C ASP A 120 9.44 16.08 6.21
N ARG A 121 8.83 15.46 7.24
CA ARG A 121 9.51 14.84 8.39
C ARG A 121 8.81 13.54 8.78
N GLU A 122 9.55 12.58 9.35
CA GLU A 122 9.00 11.30 9.78
C GLU A 122 8.03 11.41 10.99
N ASP A 123 8.13 12.50 11.75
CA ASP A 123 7.25 12.78 12.89
C ASP A 123 6.08 13.72 12.53
N GLN A 124 5.85 13.99 11.24
CA GLN A 124 4.83 14.90 10.77
C GLN A 124 3.95 14.25 9.70
N ILE A 125 2.65 14.42 9.84
CA ILE A 125 1.65 13.82 8.96
C ILE A 125 0.76 14.87 8.32
N ARG A 126 0.26 14.58 7.13
CA ARG A 126 -0.74 15.38 6.44
C ARG A 126 -2.14 14.93 6.83
N VAL A 127 -3.03 15.91 7.17
CA VAL A 127 -4.36 15.64 7.74
C VAL A 127 -5.48 16.45 7.11
N ASP A 128 -5.28 17.06 5.95
CA ASP A 128 -6.36 17.78 5.28
C ASP A 128 -7.28 16.82 4.50
N ARG A 129 -8.58 17.02 4.58
CA ARG A 129 -9.63 16.28 3.86
C ARG A 129 -9.39 14.77 3.86
N TRP A 130 -9.19 14.20 2.64
CA TRP A 130 -9.01 12.77 2.40
C TRP A 130 -7.81 12.17 3.16
N TYR A 131 -6.73 12.92 3.31
CA TYR A 131 -5.53 12.48 4.03
C TYR A 131 -5.75 12.21 5.51
N ARG A 132 -6.82 12.77 6.11
CA ARG A 132 -7.09 12.62 7.53
C ARG A 132 -7.56 11.22 7.93
N GLU A 133 -8.35 10.58 7.08
CA GLU A 133 -9.09 9.37 7.45
C GLU A 133 -9.07 8.32 6.35
N PHE A 134 -8.14 8.43 5.41
CA PHE A 134 -8.10 7.46 4.34
C PHE A 134 -7.76 6.06 4.86
N ARG A 135 -8.64 5.13 4.59
CA ARG A 135 -8.47 3.73 4.96
C ARG A 135 -8.49 2.85 3.72
N ARG A 136 -7.59 1.88 3.72
CA ARG A 136 -7.50 0.92 2.62
C ARG A 136 -7.66 -0.50 3.16
N PRO A 137 -8.49 -1.36 2.54
CA PRO A 137 -8.57 -2.77 2.87
C PRO A 137 -7.23 -3.41 2.48
N SER A 138 -6.45 -3.83 3.47
CA SER A 138 -5.09 -4.34 3.28
C SER A 138 -4.83 -5.68 3.97
N LEU A 139 -5.65 -6.07 4.95
CA LEU A 139 -5.55 -7.35 5.64
C LEU A 139 -6.79 -8.18 5.31
N PHE A 140 -6.62 -9.38 4.72
CA PHE A 140 -7.74 -10.19 4.28
C PHE A 140 -7.50 -11.70 4.45
N LYS A 141 -8.58 -12.43 4.71
CA LYS A 141 -8.57 -13.88 4.89
C LYS A 141 -8.71 -14.60 3.55
N LEU A 142 -7.95 -15.63 3.34
CA LEU A 142 -8.04 -16.53 2.20
C LEU A 142 -9.25 -17.46 2.36
N THR A 143 -10.43 -16.99 1.96
CA THR A 143 -11.68 -17.72 2.14
C THR A 143 -11.97 -18.75 1.06
N GLN A 144 -11.44 -18.52 -0.15
CA GLN A 144 -11.68 -19.36 -1.33
C GLN A 144 -10.61 -19.11 -2.40
N ARG A 145 -10.34 -20.10 -3.25
CA ARG A 145 -9.26 -20.02 -4.25
C ARG A 145 -9.53 -19.09 -5.44
N ASN A 146 -10.76 -18.63 -5.64
CA ASN A 146 -11.14 -17.73 -6.72
C ASN A 146 -11.18 -16.25 -6.30
N LEU A 147 -10.50 -15.89 -5.22
CA LEU A 147 -10.27 -14.48 -4.89
C LEU A 147 -9.47 -13.80 -6.00
N SER A 148 -9.79 -12.54 -6.31
CA SER A 148 -9.13 -11.80 -7.38
C SER A 148 -9.21 -10.29 -7.14
N PHE A 149 -8.15 -9.57 -7.54
CA PHE A 149 -8.09 -8.12 -7.57
C PHE A 149 -8.61 -7.52 -8.89
N MET A 150 -8.82 -8.35 -9.90
CA MET A 150 -9.32 -7.91 -11.21
C MET A 150 -10.66 -7.19 -11.09
N ARG A 151 -10.87 -6.13 -11.88
CA ARG A 151 -12.06 -5.27 -11.96
C ARG A 151 -12.17 -4.16 -10.91
N THR A 152 -11.13 -3.89 -10.11
CA THR A 152 -11.13 -2.78 -9.15
C THR A 152 -10.27 -1.60 -9.60
N THR A 153 -9.92 -1.52 -10.87
CA THR A 153 -9.09 -0.45 -11.40
C THR A 153 -9.89 0.83 -11.61
N PHE A 154 -9.40 1.91 -11.05
CA PHE A 154 -9.84 3.27 -11.34
C PHE A 154 -8.77 3.88 -12.26
N GLY A 155 -9.07 4.01 -13.56
CA GLY A 155 -8.14 4.62 -14.52
C GLY A 155 -6.93 3.76 -14.88
N GLY A 156 -6.78 3.39 -16.11
CA GLY A 156 -5.56 2.97 -16.76
C GLY A 156 -4.72 1.86 -16.14
N ASN A 157 -5.29 0.86 -15.46
CA ASN A 157 -4.55 -0.24 -14.80
C ASN A 157 -3.75 0.15 -13.55
N LEU A 158 -3.85 1.39 -13.11
CA LEU A 158 -3.34 1.88 -11.83
C LEU A 158 -4.44 1.87 -10.76
N HIS A 159 -4.03 1.78 -9.50
CA HIS A 159 -4.91 1.94 -8.34
C HIS A 159 -6.04 0.92 -8.26
N CYS A 160 -5.71 -0.34 -8.11
CA CYS A 160 -6.68 -1.35 -7.67
C CYS A 160 -6.73 -1.42 -6.13
N SER A 161 -7.77 -2.06 -5.60
CA SER A 161 -7.86 -2.37 -4.17
C SER A 161 -6.67 -3.19 -3.68
N SER A 162 -6.34 -3.10 -2.41
CA SER A 162 -5.36 -3.97 -1.75
C SER A 162 -6.00 -5.19 -1.06
N ALA A 163 -7.28 -5.45 -1.34
CA ALA A 163 -7.96 -6.70 -1.03
C ALA A 163 -8.80 -7.17 -2.22
N PRO A 164 -9.02 -8.49 -2.36
CA PRO A 164 -9.84 -9.07 -3.43
C PRO A 164 -11.26 -8.50 -3.46
N ILE A 165 -11.82 -8.35 -4.66
CA ILE A 165 -13.14 -7.70 -4.85
C ILE A 165 -14.28 -8.41 -4.12
N GLN A 166 -14.19 -9.73 -3.98
CA GLN A 166 -15.18 -10.55 -3.32
C GLN A 166 -15.33 -10.23 -1.82
N LEU A 167 -14.31 -9.61 -1.22
CA LEU A 167 -14.27 -9.30 0.21
C LEU A 167 -14.62 -7.84 0.52
N LEU A 168 -14.73 -6.97 -0.50
CA LEU A 168 -14.94 -5.53 -0.31
C LEU A 168 -16.32 -5.17 0.26
N SER A 169 -17.29 -6.09 0.26
CA SER A 169 -18.58 -5.90 0.93
C SER A 169 -18.55 -6.16 2.45
N SER A 170 -17.44 -6.67 2.98
CA SER A 170 -17.32 -7.14 4.37
C SER A 170 -16.08 -6.55 5.05
N ILE A 171 -15.82 -5.26 4.85
CA ILE A 171 -14.67 -4.57 5.41
C ILE A 171 -14.93 -4.15 6.85
N THR A 172 -14.04 -4.55 7.76
CA THR A 172 -14.00 -4.12 9.15
C THR A 172 -12.84 -3.13 9.35
N PRO A 173 -13.08 -1.88 9.76
CA PRO A 173 -12.00 -0.96 10.10
C PRO A 173 -11.32 -1.38 11.41
N ILE A 174 -9.98 -1.42 11.41
CA ILE A 174 -9.21 -1.73 12.62
C ILE A 174 -8.31 -0.55 13.00
N PRO A 175 -7.99 -0.35 14.29
CA PRO A 175 -7.13 0.75 14.75
C PRO A 175 -5.65 0.42 14.48
N ALA A 176 -5.30 0.21 13.22
CA ALA A 176 -3.93 -0.01 12.77
C ALA A 176 -3.61 0.94 11.61
N ARG A 177 -2.35 1.39 11.56
CA ARG A 177 -1.84 2.38 10.61
C ARG A 177 -0.76 1.78 9.72
N LEU A 178 -0.76 2.19 8.45
CA LEU A 178 0.37 2.08 7.55
C LEU A 178 0.95 3.47 7.33
N LEU A 179 2.23 3.65 7.64
CA LEU A 179 2.96 4.90 7.44
C LEU A 179 3.47 4.95 5.99
N HIS A 180 2.96 5.88 5.21
CA HIS A 180 3.31 6.03 3.80
C HIS A 180 4.51 6.97 3.65
N TYR A 181 5.66 6.42 3.29
CA TYR A 181 6.93 7.12 3.09
C TYR A 181 7.08 7.74 1.71
N GLY A 182 6.35 7.25 0.72
CA GLY A 182 6.48 7.69 -0.66
C GLY A 182 6.11 9.16 -0.91
N TYR A 183 5.49 9.82 0.06
CA TYR A 183 5.20 11.26 0.01
C TYR A 183 6.00 12.06 1.05
N LEU A 184 6.93 11.42 1.77
CA LEU A 184 7.68 12.07 2.84
C LEU A 184 8.45 13.28 2.34
N TYR A 185 9.21 13.14 1.26
CA TYR A 185 10.05 14.22 0.77
C TYR A 185 9.49 14.85 -0.50
N ARG A 186 9.70 16.17 -0.62
CA ARG A 186 9.28 16.96 -1.78
C ARG A 186 9.70 16.34 -3.13
N ASN A 187 10.93 15.87 -3.23
CA ASN A 187 11.44 15.32 -4.48
C ASN A 187 10.69 14.04 -4.90
N ASP A 188 10.30 13.20 -3.94
CA ASP A 188 9.52 11.99 -4.20
C ASP A 188 8.08 12.35 -4.64
N ARG A 189 7.44 13.32 -3.98
CA ARG A 189 6.11 13.81 -4.36
C ARG A 189 6.11 14.38 -5.78
N VAL A 190 7.08 15.22 -6.11
CA VAL A 190 7.19 15.83 -7.45
C VAL A 190 7.49 14.77 -8.51
N ARG A 191 8.39 13.82 -8.23
CA ARG A 191 8.71 12.69 -9.13
C ARG A 191 7.46 11.84 -9.39
N LYS A 192 6.73 11.42 -8.33
CA LYS A 192 5.49 10.63 -8.45
C LYS A 192 4.40 11.41 -9.20
N TYR A 193 4.24 12.70 -8.95
CA TYR A 193 3.30 13.56 -9.68
C TYR A 193 3.56 13.54 -11.19
N HIS A 194 4.81 13.72 -11.62
CA HIS A 194 5.15 13.67 -13.04
C HIS A 194 4.97 12.28 -13.61
N PHE A 195 5.39 11.24 -12.89
CA PHE A 195 5.22 9.85 -13.31
C PHE A 195 3.75 9.51 -13.54
N TYR A 196 2.87 9.76 -12.58
CA TYR A 196 1.44 9.46 -12.73
C TYR A 196 0.78 10.27 -13.84
N ASN A 197 1.12 11.54 -14.01
CA ASN A 197 0.61 12.33 -15.14
C ASN A 197 1.11 11.84 -16.50
N THR A 198 2.24 11.13 -16.56
CA THR A 198 2.73 10.53 -17.82
C THR A 198 1.95 9.28 -18.19
N ILE A 199 1.67 8.42 -17.21
CA ILE A 199 1.03 7.12 -17.44
C ILE A 199 -0.51 7.19 -17.41
N ASP A 200 -1.08 8.16 -16.70
CA ASP A 200 -2.53 8.40 -16.61
C ASP A 200 -2.87 9.90 -16.74
N PRO A 201 -2.61 10.51 -17.92
CA PRO A 201 -2.73 11.96 -18.12
C PRO A 201 -4.16 12.49 -18.03
N ASN A 202 -5.16 11.62 -18.14
CA ASN A 202 -6.58 11.97 -18.16
C ASN A 202 -7.30 11.67 -16.84
N ASN A 203 -6.58 11.42 -15.76
CA ASN A 203 -7.19 11.13 -14.46
C ASN A 203 -7.92 12.34 -13.88
N ALA A 204 -9.18 12.49 -14.30
CA ALA A 204 -10.08 13.50 -13.74
C ALA A 204 -10.57 13.12 -12.34
N PHE A 205 -10.50 11.83 -11.97
CA PHE A 205 -10.95 11.35 -10.66
C PHE A 205 -10.06 11.91 -9.54
N GLU A 206 -8.74 11.90 -9.71
CA GLU A 206 -7.77 12.42 -8.76
C GLU A 206 -7.25 13.82 -9.09
N ASP A 207 -7.95 14.57 -9.95
CA ASP A 207 -7.57 15.91 -10.30
C ASP A 207 -6.16 16.00 -10.90
N ARG A 208 -5.79 15.00 -11.71
CA ARG A 208 -4.43 14.82 -12.27
C ARG A 208 -3.35 14.81 -11.19
N TYR A 209 -3.62 14.18 -10.05
CA TYR A 209 -2.66 14.02 -8.96
C TYR A 209 -2.12 15.34 -8.34
N ARG A 210 -2.76 16.49 -8.63
CA ARG A 210 -2.35 17.81 -8.10
C ARG A 210 -2.35 17.87 -6.58
N HIS A 211 -3.23 17.10 -5.95
CA HIS A 211 -3.30 17.01 -4.49
C HIS A 211 -1.96 16.58 -3.84
N MET A 212 -1.13 15.78 -4.54
CA MET A 212 0.14 15.27 -4.01
C MET A 212 1.21 16.35 -3.84
N VAL A 213 1.10 17.44 -4.57
CA VAL A 213 2.14 18.48 -4.68
C VAL A 213 1.65 19.87 -4.22
N ILE A 214 0.61 19.90 -3.37
CA ILE A 214 0.21 21.11 -2.64
C ILE A 214 1.32 21.46 -1.64
N GLY A 215 1.75 22.72 -1.65
CA GLY A 215 2.91 23.18 -0.91
C GLY A 215 4.23 23.05 -1.68
N ASP A 216 4.27 22.24 -2.73
CA ASP A 216 5.48 22.00 -3.55
C ASP A 216 5.44 22.72 -4.89
N LEU A 217 4.43 22.41 -5.74
CA LEU A 217 4.21 23.01 -7.06
C LEU A 217 2.98 23.91 -7.11
N PHE A 218 2.06 23.77 -6.15
CA PHE A 218 0.90 24.63 -5.95
C PHE A 218 0.96 25.26 -4.57
N PRO A 219 0.43 26.50 -4.38
CA PRO A 219 0.41 27.14 -3.08
C PRO A 219 -0.20 26.25 -1.98
N ALA A 220 0.32 26.33 -0.77
CA ALA A 220 -0.18 25.55 0.38
C ALA A 220 -1.67 25.83 0.68
N ALA A 221 -2.20 27.00 0.29
CA ALA A 221 -3.61 27.36 0.42
C ALA A 221 -4.49 26.76 -0.70
N SER A 222 -3.91 26.05 -1.70
CA SER A 222 -4.67 25.45 -2.79
C SER A 222 -5.62 24.38 -2.28
N ALA A 223 -6.75 24.22 -2.98
CA ALA A 223 -7.70 23.14 -2.70
C ALA A 223 -8.07 22.42 -4.00
N PHE A 224 -8.05 21.10 -3.95
CA PHE A 224 -8.45 20.19 -5.02
C PHE A 224 -9.50 19.21 -4.50
N LYS A 225 -10.03 18.36 -5.38
CA LYS A 225 -11.10 17.40 -5.02
C LYS A 225 -10.78 16.59 -3.73
N TRP A 226 -9.56 16.07 -3.61
CA TRP A 226 -9.15 15.18 -2.53
C TRP A 226 -8.36 15.86 -1.41
N ALA A 227 -7.91 17.09 -1.61
CA ALA A 227 -7.09 17.82 -0.67
C ALA A 227 -7.57 19.26 -0.50
N GLY A 228 -7.50 19.75 0.72
CA GLY A 228 -7.76 21.17 1.07
C GLY A 228 -6.46 21.95 1.15
N PRO A 229 -6.48 23.15 1.74
CA PRO A 229 -5.26 23.78 2.18
C PRO A 229 -4.43 22.81 3.00
N LEU A 230 -3.11 22.81 2.76
CA LEU A 230 -2.20 21.86 3.42
C LEU A 230 -2.29 22.02 4.95
N GLU A 231 -2.68 20.97 5.64
CA GLU A 231 -2.72 20.89 7.09
C GLU A 231 -1.80 19.77 7.56
N LEU A 232 -0.82 20.10 8.40
CA LEU A 232 0.16 19.18 8.95
C LEU A 232 0.00 19.08 10.47
N LYS A 233 0.20 17.90 11.02
CA LYS A 233 0.20 17.62 12.47
C LYS A 233 1.36 16.72 12.85
N PRO A 234 1.79 16.73 14.11
CA PRO A 234 2.69 15.69 14.61
C PRO A 234 2.06 14.31 14.46
N LEU A 235 2.87 13.31 14.13
CA LEU A 235 2.49 11.91 14.27
C LEU A 235 2.31 11.62 15.75
N ALA A 236 1.06 11.47 16.20
CA ALA A 236 0.78 11.17 17.59
C ALA A 236 1.23 9.74 17.92
N ALA A 237 1.98 9.59 19.01
CA ALA A 237 2.10 8.29 19.65
C ALA A 237 0.70 7.82 20.09
N SER A 238 0.39 6.55 19.85
CA SER A 238 -0.87 5.91 20.26
C SER A 238 -0.93 5.69 21.75
#